data_5c2b3798c9c4c8bf7d49011aff361407
#
_entry.id   5c2b3798c9c4c8bf7d49011aff361407
#
_cell.length_a   1.000
_cell.length_b   1.000
_cell.length_c   1.000
_cell.angle_alpha   90.00
_cell.angle_beta   90.00
_cell.angle_gamma   90.00
#
_symmetry.space_group_name_H-M   'P 1'
#
loop_
_entity.id
_entity.type
_entity.pdbx_description
1 polymer ?
#
loop_
_entity_poly.entity_id
_entity_poly.type
_entity_poly.pdbx_seq_one_letter_code
_entity_poly.pdbx_strand_id
1 'polypeptide(L)'
;MPATMKAAVLREIGTPLKIEMLPIPKPQRGEVLIKVEACGVCHSDLHAVDGDWSPLPNLPLIPGHEVIGTVAALGDDVVHFKAGDRIGVPWLYSACGHCEFCLSGMETICLKAEATGYSKPGGYAEYMIADAAFCGRIPDGVDSYELAPILCAGVTTYRGLKRTGVRPGQWVTVIGIGGLGHIAVQYARAMGMRVAAVDVADGKLALAKSYGAEILVNAMHADPGTALKSAIGGSHGAVVTAVSAKAFEQSLAVLRNGGSVCWIGLPGGKQDEIRMTISSIVNGELSVRGSNVGTRLDLQEAVDFAAKGLVASRIEKQPLEEINAIFARMKKGQITGRVVLVLA
;
A
#
# COMPACT_ATOMS: atom_id res chain seq x y z
N MET A 1 25.81 1.34 19.88
CA MET A 1 24.85 2.13 19.08
C MET A 1 25.08 3.61 19.38
N PRO A 2 24.84 4.56 18.43
CA PRO A 2 24.87 5.98 18.73
C PRO A 2 23.82 6.35 19.80
N ALA A 3 23.95 7.51 20.44
CA ALA A 3 22.98 7.95 21.45
C ALA A 3 21.74 8.61 20.83
N THR A 4 21.87 9.14 19.61
CA THR A 4 20.81 9.84 18.87
C THR A 4 20.68 9.33 17.46
N MET A 5 19.54 9.59 16.82
CA MET A 5 19.20 9.26 15.45
C MET A 5 18.64 10.47 14.72
N LYS A 6 18.83 10.53 13.41
CA LYS A 6 18.17 11.50 12.54
C LYS A 6 16.74 11.01 12.24
N ALA A 7 15.77 11.94 12.26
CA ALA A 7 14.38 11.66 11.93
C ALA A 7 13.70 12.86 11.26
N ALA A 8 12.71 12.60 10.40
CA ALA A 8 11.82 13.62 9.86
C ALA A 8 10.54 13.66 10.71
N VAL A 9 10.31 14.77 11.39
CA VAL A 9 9.29 14.91 12.43
C VAL A 9 8.20 15.90 12.02
N LEU A 10 6.95 15.48 12.11
CA LEU A 10 5.77 16.34 12.02
C LEU A 10 5.48 16.91 13.41
N ARG A 11 5.60 18.24 13.56
CA ARG A 11 5.31 18.95 14.80
C ARG A 11 3.91 19.53 14.84
N GLU A 12 3.38 19.88 13.67
CA GLU A 12 2.07 20.50 13.49
C GLU A 12 1.47 20.06 12.15
N ILE A 13 0.18 19.72 12.13
CA ILE A 13 -0.54 19.31 10.92
C ILE A 13 -0.48 20.40 9.86
N GLY A 14 -0.28 19.99 8.62
CA GLY A 14 -0.19 20.89 7.46
C GLY A 14 1.13 21.62 7.32
N THR A 15 2.14 21.34 8.17
CA THR A 15 3.47 21.95 8.08
C THR A 15 4.52 20.98 7.52
N PRO A 16 5.60 21.48 6.91
CA PRO A 16 6.70 20.64 6.46
C PRO A 16 7.33 19.85 7.61
N LEU A 17 7.78 18.63 7.32
CA LEU A 17 8.54 17.81 8.26
C LEU A 17 9.88 18.49 8.59
N LYS A 18 10.28 18.43 9.87
CA LYS A 18 11.58 18.93 10.34
C LYS A 18 12.55 17.77 10.51
N ILE A 19 13.75 17.91 9.97
CA ILE A 19 14.83 16.96 10.23
C ILE A 19 15.44 17.28 11.60
N GLU A 20 15.34 16.33 12.53
CA GLU A 20 15.77 16.50 13.92
C GLU A 20 16.67 15.34 14.38
N MET A 21 17.51 15.62 15.36
CA MET A 21 18.25 14.59 16.10
C MET A 21 17.49 14.22 17.36
N LEU A 22 17.02 12.97 17.44
CA LEU A 22 16.24 12.44 18.55
C LEU A 22 17.00 11.34 19.29
N PRO A 23 16.73 11.10 20.59
CA PRO A 23 17.24 9.91 21.26
C PRO A 23 16.76 8.63 20.56
N ILE A 24 17.65 7.63 20.45
CA ILE A 24 17.24 6.31 19.96
C ILE A 24 16.31 5.67 21.00
N PRO A 25 15.09 5.23 20.61
CA PRO A 25 14.16 4.62 21.55
C PRO A 25 14.65 3.23 21.99
N LYS A 26 14.16 2.77 23.15
CA LYS A 26 14.44 1.43 23.66
C LYS A 26 13.22 0.55 23.48
N PRO A 27 13.37 -0.67 22.93
CA PRO A 27 12.26 -1.59 22.77
C PRO A 27 11.75 -2.05 24.12
N GLN A 28 10.43 -2.09 24.27
CA GLN A 28 9.73 -2.66 25.41
C GLN A 28 9.40 -4.14 25.17
N ARG A 29 8.69 -4.76 26.12
CA ARG A 29 8.20 -6.14 25.99
C ARG A 29 7.41 -6.34 24.70
N GLY A 30 7.78 -7.34 23.89
CA GLY A 30 7.17 -7.67 22.60
C GLY A 30 7.60 -6.76 21.44
N GLU A 31 8.44 -5.76 21.68
CA GLU A 31 8.90 -4.84 20.65
C GLU A 31 10.32 -5.15 20.18
N VAL A 32 10.64 -4.70 18.97
CA VAL A 32 12.00 -4.71 18.42
C VAL A 32 12.43 -3.31 18.05
N LEU A 33 13.71 -3.00 18.27
CA LEU A 33 14.37 -1.83 17.71
C LEU A 33 14.95 -2.22 16.36
N ILE A 34 14.63 -1.45 15.34
CA ILE A 34 15.06 -1.66 13.96
C ILE A 34 16.02 -0.55 13.57
N LYS A 35 17.18 -0.91 13.02
CA LYS A 35 18.00 0.01 12.23
C LYS A 35 17.39 0.03 10.83
N VAL A 36 16.81 1.17 10.45
CA VAL A 36 16.11 1.33 9.19
C VAL A 36 17.11 1.46 8.04
N GLU A 37 16.93 0.68 7.00
CA GLU A 37 17.71 0.72 5.77
C GLU A 37 16.96 1.48 4.67
N ALA A 38 15.69 1.17 4.48
CA ALA A 38 14.82 1.71 3.45
C ALA A 38 13.43 2.02 4.00
N CYS A 39 12.83 3.12 3.57
CA CYS A 39 11.43 3.42 3.83
C CYS A 39 10.76 3.97 2.57
N GLY A 40 9.73 3.29 2.05
CA GLY A 40 8.95 3.79 0.94
C GLY A 40 8.11 5.00 1.33
N VAL A 41 7.81 5.86 0.34
CA VAL A 41 6.98 7.05 0.52
C VAL A 41 5.60 6.82 -0.11
N CYS A 42 4.56 6.94 0.70
CA CYS A 42 3.18 6.68 0.33
C CYS A 42 2.32 7.96 0.41
N HIS A 43 1.20 7.98 -0.32
CA HIS A 43 0.19 9.04 -0.17
C HIS A 43 -0.42 9.06 1.24
N SER A 44 -0.47 7.94 1.94
CA SER A 44 -0.94 7.87 3.32
C SER A 44 -0.07 8.70 4.27
N ASP A 45 1.24 8.77 4.03
CA ASP A 45 2.14 9.62 4.82
C ASP A 45 1.84 11.12 4.56
N LEU A 46 1.53 11.47 3.30
CA LEU A 46 1.14 12.82 2.92
C LEU A 46 -0.22 13.19 3.55
N HIS A 47 -1.21 12.27 3.52
CA HIS A 47 -2.50 12.47 4.20
C HIS A 47 -2.34 12.65 5.71
N ALA A 48 -1.40 11.93 6.34
CA ALA A 48 -1.08 12.12 7.75
C ALA A 48 -0.52 13.53 8.02
N VAL A 49 0.38 14.02 7.15
CA VAL A 49 0.97 15.35 7.27
C VAL A 49 -0.05 16.45 7.02
N ASP A 50 -0.90 16.31 6.01
CA ASP A 50 -1.91 17.30 5.64
C ASP A 50 -3.15 17.26 6.56
N GLY A 51 -3.33 16.18 7.35
CA GLY A 51 -4.47 16.03 8.26
C GLY A 51 -5.78 15.72 7.55
N ASP A 52 -5.72 14.99 6.43
CA ASP A 52 -6.87 14.70 5.59
C ASP A 52 -7.85 13.69 6.21
N TRP A 53 -7.42 12.92 7.21
CA TRP A 53 -8.20 11.84 7.80
C TRP A 53 -8.56 12.10 9.27
N SER A 54 -9.63 11.47 9.72
CA SER A 54 -10.08 11.49 11.12
C SER A 54 -10.07 10.07 11.69
N PRO A 55 -9.58 9.88 12.94
CA PRO A 55 -8.93 10.86 13.81
C PRO A 55 -7.59 11.34 13.27
N LEU A 56 -7.17 12.54 13.66
CA LEU A 56 -5.84 13.07 13.32
C LEU A 56 -4.73 12.22 13.95
N PRO A 57 -3.53 12.17 13.35
CA PRO A 57 -2.41 11.43 13.91
C PRO A 57 -1.92 12.04 15.24
N ASN A 58 -1.31 11.21 16.08
CA ASN A 58 -0.70 11.68 17.32
C ASN A 58 0.58 12.49 17.04
N LEU A 59 0.67 13.71 17.60
CA LEU A 59 1.84 14.56 17.46
C LEU A 59 2.71 14.56 18.73
N PRO A 60 4.04 14.71 18.62
CA PRO A 60 4.82 14.74 17.39
C PRO A 60 4.86 13.39 16.70
N LEU A 61 4.83 13.37 15.37
CA LEU A 61 4.81 12.14 14.58
C LEU A 61 6.07 12.02 13.70
N ILE A 62 6.61 10.81 13.61
CA ILE A 62 7.53 10.40 12.55
C ILE A 62 6.70 9.56 11.58
N PRO A 63 6.43 10.01 10.34
CA PRO A 63 5.71 9.22 9.34
C PRO A 63 6.53 8.05 8.79
N GLY A 64 5.98 7.35 7.79
CA GLY A 64 6.65 6.25 7.09
C GLY A 64 6.24 4.87 7.59
N HIS A 65 5.69 4.04 6.68
CA HIS A 65 5.13 2.71 7.02
C HIS A 65 5.47 1.62 6.00
N GLU A 66 6.46 1.86 5.15
CA GLU A 66 6.99 0.88 4.19
C GLU A 66 8.45 0.59 4.54
N VAL A 67 8.70 0.06 5.73
CA VAL A 67 10.03 0.03 6.32
C VAL A 67 10.69 -1.32 6.17
N ILE A 68 11.93 -1.33 5.70
CA ILE A 68 12.82 -2.48 5.78
C ILE A 68 14.07 -2.08 6.55
N GLY A 69 14.49 -2.97 7.42
CA GLY A 69 15.70 -2.79 8.21
C GLY A 69 16.14 -4.06 8.91
N THR A 70 17.10 -3.88 9.79
CA THR A 70 17.71 -4.96 10.57
C THR A 70 17.42 -4.79 12.05
N VAL A 71 17.07 -5.88 12.72
CA VAL A 71 16.86 -5.89 14.18
C VAL A 71 18.15 -5.52 14.91
N ALA A 72 18.15 -4.36 15.57
CA ALA A 72 19.29 -3.83 16.33
C ALA A 72 19.24 -4.24 17.81
N ALA A 73 18.03 -4.36 18.38
CA ALA A 73 17.81 -4.83 19.75
C ALA A 73 16.39 -5.41 19.88
N LEU A 74 16.19 -6.23 20.91
CA LEU A 74 14.90 -6.86 21.21
C LEU A 74 14.47 -6.47 22.63
N GLY A 75 13.18 -6.24 22.80
CA GLY A 75 12.55 -6.22 24.11
C GLY A 75 12.29 -7.63 24.64
N ASP A 76 11.84 -7.69 25.90
CA ASP A 76 11.52 -8.98 26.54
C ASP A 76 10.42 -9.72 25.76
N ASP A 77 10.40 -11.05 25.84
CA ASP A 77 9.44 -11.96 25.22
C ASP A 77 9.40 -11.96 23.68
N VAL A 78 10.32 -11.35 22.99
CA VAL A 78 10.47 -11.50 21.55
C VAL A 78 11.18 -12.82 21.24
N VAL A 79 10.43 -13.81 20.73
CA VAL A 79 10.95 -15.17 20.45
C VAL A 79 11.08 -15.45 18.95
N HIS A 80 10.48 -14.62 18.09
CA HIS A 80 10.40 -14.86 16.64
C HIS A 80 11.56 -14.28 15.85
N PHE A 81 12.30 -13.34 16.45
CA PHE A 81 13.41 -12.63 15.82
C PHE A 81 14.65 -12.65 16.73
N LYS A 82 15.80 -12.42 16.13
CA LYS A 82 17.08 -12.19 16.80
C LYS A 82 17.77 -10.96 16.21
N ALA A 83 18.74 -10.42 16.95
CA ALA A 83 19.57 -9.33 16.43
C ALA A 83 20.25 -9.75 15.13
N GLY A 84 20.21 -8.86 14.13
CA GLY A 84 20.71 -9.09 12.78
C GLY A 84 19.67 -9.64 11.79
N ASP A 85 18.49 -10.07 12.23
CA ASP A 85 17.42 -10.49 11.29
C ASP A 85 16.92 -9.30 10.46
N ARG A 86 16.67 -9.56 9.17
CA ARG A 86 16.04 -8.58 8.26
C ARG A 86 14.52 -8.67 8.41
N ILE A 87 13.90 -7.53 8.66
CA ILE A 87 12.45 -7.45 8.85
C ILE A 87 11.83 -6.28 8.14
N GLY A 88 10.53 -6.39 7.85
CA GLY A 88 9.70 -5.35 7.27
C GLY A 88 8.59 -4.93 8.20
N VAL A 89 8.33 -3.63 8.29
CA VAL A 89 7.23 -3.07 9.09
C VAL A 89 6.19 -2.45 8.14
N PRO A 90 4.96 -3.00 8.12
CA PRO A 90 3.87 -2.49 7.29
C PRO A 90 3.09 -1.38 8.00
N TRP A 91 2.01 -0.92 7.34
CA TRP A 91 1.03 0.00 7.93
C TRP A 91 0.41 -0.52 9.23
N LEU A 92 -0.01 -1.80 9.27
CA LEU A 92 -0.60 -2.40 10.47
C LEU A 92 0.49 -2.62 11.53
N TYR A 93 0.57 -1.68 12.48
CA TYR A 93 1.54 -1.75 13.58
C TYR A 93 1.17 -2.84 14.59
N SER A 94 -0.10 -2.86 15.01
CA SER A 94 -0.61 -3.87 15.95
C SER A 94 -2.14 -4.03 15.85
N ALA A 95 -2.66 -5.11 16.41
CA ALA A 95 -4.08 -5.35 16.63
C ALA A 95 -4.28 -6.13 17.93
N CYS A 96 -5.49 -6.14 18.50
CA CYS A 96 -5.70 -6.72 19.82
C CYS A 96 -5.55 -8.25 19.92
N GLY A 97 -5.59 -8.97 18.80
CA GLY A 97 -5.38 -10.42 18.73
C GLY A 97 -6.55 -11.30 19.18
N HIS A 98 -7.60 -10.77 19.82
CA HIS A 98 -8.66 -11.56 20.47
C HIS A 98 -10.10 -11.14 20.12
N CYS A 99 -10.32 -10.06 19.36
CA CYS A 99 -11.67 -9.71 18.90
C CYS A 99 -12.08 -10.58 17.70
N GLU A 100 -13.35 -10.54 17.33
CA GLU A 100 -13.91 -11.31 16.21
C GLU A 100 -13.14 -11.09 14.91
N PHE A 101 -12.72 -9.85 14.63
CA PHE A 101 -11.95 -9.52 13.44
C PHE A 101 -10.54 -10.15 13.45
N CYS A 102 -9.85 -10.09 14.57
CA CYS A 102 -8.53 -10.71 14.70
C CYS A 102 -8.61 -12.24 14.58
N LEU A 103 -9.58 -12.84 15.25
CA LEU A 103 -9.76 -14.30 15.25
C LEU A 103 -10.22 -14.85 13.89
N SER A 104 -10.89 -14.03 13.06
CA SER A 104 -11.35 -14.40 11.71
C SER A 104 -10.36 -14.03 10.59
N GLY A 105 -9.13 -13.58 10.92
CA GLY A 105 -8.13 -13.18 9.91
C GLY A 105 -8.45 -11.85 9.22
N MET A 106 -9.18 -10.96 9.90
CA MET A 106 -9.52 -9.61 9.45
C MET A 106 -8.93 -8.53 10.37
N GLU A 107 -7.76 -8.74 10.90
CA GLU A 107 -7.10 -7.89 11.89
C GLU A 107 -6.90 -6.43 11.44
N THR A 108 -6.90 -6.17 10.13
CA THR A 108 -6.81 -4.82 9.56
C THR A 108 -8.01 -3.91 9.88
N ILE A 109 -9.12 -4.49 10.34
CA ILE A 109 -10.33 -3.77 10.76
C ILE A 109 -10.63 -3.96 12.25
N CYS A 110 -9.64 -4.38 13.04
CA CYS A 110 -9.71 -4.41 14.49
C CYS A 110 -9.89 -2.97 15.03
N LEU A 111 -10.87 -2.75 15.89
CA LEU A 111 -11.14 -1.41 16.47
C LEU A 111 -10.00 -0.89 17.38
N LYS A 112 -9.06 -1.77 17.75
CA LYS A 112 -7.87 -1.41 18.52
C LYS A 112 -6.58 -1.51 17.67
N ALA A 113 -6.73 -1.53 16.34
CA ALA A 113 -5.56 -1.54 15.47
C ALA A 113 -4.81 -0.22 15.57
N GLU A 114 -3.49 -0.32 15.58
CA GLU A 114 -2.59 0.83 15.51
C GLU A 114 -1.86 0.85 14.17
N ALA A 115 -1.49 2.04 13.71
CA ALA A 115 -0.90 2.25 12.40
C ALA A 115 0.51 2.86 12.52
N THR A 116 1.47 2.24 11.85
CA THR A 116 2.84 2.72 11.72
C THR A 116 2.86 4.04 10.96
N GLY A 117 3.56 5.04 11.48
CA GLY A 117 3.66 6.35 10.85
C GLY A 117 2.36 7.17 10.92
N TYR A 118 1.42 6.78 11.78
CA TYR A 118 0.15 7.50 12.00
C TYR A 118 -0.23 7.57 13.48
N SER A 119 -0.58 6.46 14.12
CA SER A 119 -0.83 6.41 15.56
C SER A 119 0.41 6.05 16.38
N LYS A 120 1.40 5.44 15.73
CA LYS A 120 2.75 5.12 16.24
C LYS A 120 3.81 5.74 15.35
N PRO A 121 4.99 6.11 15.90
CA PRO A 121 6.11 6.57 15.10
C PRO A 121 6.50 5.57 14.00
N GLY A 122 6.83 6.09 12.82
CA GLY A 122 7.18 5.30 11.64
C GLY A 122 8.67 5.35 11.29
N GLY A 123 8.97 5.03 10.04
CA GLY A 123 10.30 4.75 9.55
C GLY A 123 11.01 5.90 8.83
N TYR A 124 10.52 7.13 8.88
CA TYR A 124 11.31 8.28 8.40
C TYR A 124 12.36 8.67 9.44
N ALA A 125 13.12 7.69 9.90
CA ALA A 125 14.16 7.81 10.89
C ALA A 125 15.20 6.70 10.73
N GLU A 126 16.43 6.92 11.24
CA GLU A 126 17.49 5.89 11.21
C GLU A 126 17.18 4.67 12.09
N TYR A 127 16.33 4.84 13.11
CA TYR A 127 15.84 3.75 13.96
C TYR A 127 14.36 3.93 14.27
N MET A 128 13.65 2.81 14.44
CA MET A 128 12.27 2.80 14.89
C MET A 128 11.97 1.61 15.80
N ILE A 129 10.89 1.71 16.57
CA ILE A 129 10.30 0.59 17.30
C ILE A 129 9.18 -0.01 16.47
N ALA A 130 9.04 -1.33 16.52
CA ALA A 130 7.90 -2.04 15.97
C ALA A 130 7.43 -3.17 16.88
N ASP A 131 6.14 -3.51 16.83
CA ASP A 131 5.60 -4.72 17.44
C ASP A 131 6.12 -5.94 16.66
N ALA A 132 6.89 -6.80 17.34
CA ALA A 132 7.51 -7.97 16.72
C ALA A 132 6.50 -8.93 16.10
N ALA A 133 5.29 -9.04 16.66
CA ALA A 133 4.24 -9.93 16.15
C ALA A 133 3.64 -9.47 14.81
N PHE A 134 3.86 -8.20 14.43
CA PHE A 134 3.33 -7.61 13.20
C PHE A 134 4.40 -7.33 12.15
N CYS A 135 5.66 -7.62 12.42
CA CYS A 135 6.74 -7.53 11.44
C CYS A 135 6.72 -8.73 10.48
N GLY A 136 6.98 -8.45 9.20
CA GLY A 136 7.22 -9.49 8.19
C GLY A 136 8.68 -9.91 8.14
N ARG A 137 8.96 -11.19 7.84
CA ARG A 137 10.32 -11.65 7.55
C ARG A 137 10.72 -11.25 6.14
N ILE A 138 11.90 -10.68 6.00
CA ILE A 138 12.46 -10.34 4.70
C ILE A 138 13.50 -11.40 4.32
N PRO A 139 13.29 -12.11 3.20
CA PRO A 139 14.25 -13.10 2.72
C PRO A 139 15.62 -12.49 2.40
N ASP A 140 16.67 -13.29 2.57
CA ASP A 140 18.02 -12.89 2.20
C ASP A 140 18.14 -12.69 0.69
N GLY A 141 19.05 -11.80 0.28
CA GLY A 141 19.36 -11.54 -1.13
C GLY A 141 18.34 -10.67 -1.89
N VAL A 142 17.24 -10.24 -1.25
CA VAL A 142 16.28 -9.31 -1.86
C VAL A 142 16.72 -7.86 -1.59
N ASP A 143 16.64 -7.00 -2.62
CA ASP A 143 16.94 -5.57 -2.50
C ASP A 143 15.88 -4.89 -1.59
N SER A 144 16.34 -4.28 -0.49
CA SER A 144 15.47 -3.63 0.49
C SER A 144 14.69 -2.46 -0.12
N TYR A 145 15.28 -1.74 -1.05
CA TYR A 145 14.66 -0.56 -1.64
C TYR A 145 13.54 -0.95 -2.61
N GLU A 146 13.74 -1.99 -3.42
CA GLU A 146 12.68 -2.49 -4.33
C GLU A 146 11.53 -3.14 -3.54
N LEU A 147 11.85 -3.75 -2.40
CA LEU A 147 10.88 -4.46 -1.58
C LEU A 147 10.10 -3.52 -0.63
N ALA A 148 10.65 -2.39 -0.20
CA ALA A 148 9.99 -1.49 0.76
C ALA A 148 8.54 -1.12 0.35
N PRO A 149 8.23 -0.73 -0.91
CA PRO A 149 6.86 -0.43 -1.30
C PRO A 149 5.91 -1.65 -1.26
N ILE A 150 6.44 -2.87 -1.24
CA ILE A 150 5.62 -4.09 -1.14
C ILE A 150 4.93 -4.18 0.22
N LEU A 151 5.49 -3.57 1.24
CA LEU A 151 4.94 -3.59 2.61
C LEU A 151 3.66 -2.75 2.77
N CYS A 152 3.33 -1.89 1.79
CA CYS A 152 2.07 -1.16 1.73
C CYS A 152 1.38 -1.35 0.38
N ALA A 153 1.92 -0.76 -0.70
CA ALA A 153 1.32 -0.83 -2.03
C ALA A 153 1.21 -2.27 -2.54
N GLY A 154 2.23 -3.11 -2.27
CA GLY A 154 2.23 -4.53 -2.62
C GLY A 154 1.15 -5.30 -1.88
N VAL A 155 1.19 -5.31 -0.56
CA VAL A 155 0.23 -6.07 0.25
C VAL A 155 -1.21 -5.59 0.03
N THR A 156 -1.44 -4.28 -0.15
CA THR A 156 -2.75 -3.71 -0.43
C THR A 156 -3.32 -4.22 -1.76
N THR A 157 -2.51 -4.22 -2.81
CA THR A 157 -2.94 -4.68 -4.14
C THR A 157 -3.11 -6.19 -4.18
N TYR A 158 -2.22 -6.95 -3.56
CA TYR A 158 -2.33 -8.39 -3.41
C TYR A 158 -3.64 -8.80 -2.73
N ARG A 159 -3.93 -8.23 -1.55
CA ARG A 159 -5.19 -8.49 -0.84
C ARG A 159 -6.40 -8.02 -1.63
N GLY A 160 -6.34 -6.83 -2.23
CA GLY A 160 -7.43 -6.31 -3.06
C GLY A 160 -7.80 -7.29 -4.17
N LEU A 161 -6.82 -7.86 -4.86
CA LEU A 161 -7.02 -8.89 -5.89
C LEU A 161 -7.65 -10.17 -5.30
N LYS A 162 -7.14 -10.70 -4.18
CA LYS A 162 -7.75 -11.85 -3.49
C LYS A 162 -9.22 -11.61 -3.15
N ARG A 163 -9.56 -10.40 -2.70
CA ARG A 163 -10.93 -10.05 -2.30
C ARG A 163 -11.89 -9.91 -3.48
N THR A 164 -11.42 -9.79 -4.72
CA THR A 164 -12.29 -9.83 -5.91
C THR A 164 -12.90 -11.22 -6.15
N GLY A 165 -12.24 -12.29 -5.67
CA GLY A 165 -12.62 -13.67 -5.94
C GLY A 165 -12.33 -14.14 -7.37
N VAL A 166 -11.62 -13.35 -8.19
CA VAL A 166 -11.20 -13.71 -9.55
C VAL A 166 -10.22 -14.88 -9.50
N ARG A 167 -10.45 -15.87 -10.35
CA ARG A 167 -9.64 -17.09 -10.43
C ARG A 167 -8.63 -17.03 -11.59
N PRO A 168 -7.58 -17.87 -11.58
CA PRO A 168 -6.67 -18.01 -12.72
C PRO A 168 -7.43 -18.21 -14.04
N GLY A 169 -6.94 -17.57 -15.11
CA GLY A 169 -7.57 -17.55 -16.42
C GLY A 169 -8.71 -16.55 -16.59
N GLN A 170 -9.28 -16.02 -15.53
CA GLN A 170 -10.34 -15.02 -15.58
C GLN A 170 -9.78 -13.59 -15.72
N TRP A 171 -10.63 -12.67 -16.19
CA TRP A 171 -10.27 -11.26 -16.37
C TRP A 171 -10.44 -10.44 -15.10
N VAL A 172 -9.40 -9.68 -14.76
CA VAL A 172 -9.45 -8.61 -13.77
C VAL A 172 -9.08 -7.27 -14.42
N THR A 173 -9.81 -6.21 -14.09
CA THR A 173 -9.47 -4.85 -14.51
C THR A 173 -8.76 -4.10 -13.37
N VAL A 174 -7.59 -3.54 -13.67
CA VAL A 174 -6.90 -2.61 -12.77
C VAL A 174 -7.19 -1.19 -13.21
N ILE A 175 -7.81 -0.39 -12.35
CA ILE A 175 -8.21 1.00 -12.64
C ILE A 175 -7.29 1.96 -11.87
N GLY A 176 -6.51 2.72 -12.64
CA GLY A 176 -5.43 3.58 -12.14
C GLY A 176 -4.09 2.85 -12.13
N ILE A 177 -3.15 3.27 -12.99
CA ILE A 177 -1.83 2.65 -13.13
C ILE A 177 -0.76 3.60 -12.53
N GLY A 178 -0.97 3.92 -11.26
CA GLY A 178 -0.03 4.69 -10.45
C GLY A 178 0.90 3.82 -9.61
N GLY A 179 1.27 4.35 -8.44
CA GLY A 179 2.16 3.67 -7.47
C GLY A 179 1.64 2.31 -6.97
N LEU A 180 0.32 2.09 -6.94
CA LEU A 180 -0.30 0.80 -6.63
C LEU A 180 -0.58 0.00 -7.91
N GLY A 181 -1.15 0.64 -8.94
CA GLY A 181 -1.67 -0.07 -10.10
C GLY A 181 -0.62 -0.83 -10.89
N HIS A 182 0.61 -0.30 -11.04
CA HIS A 182 1.68 -1.02 -11.73
C HIS A 182 2.11 -2.31 -10.98
N ILE A 183 1.97 -2.32 -9.66
CA ILE A 183 2.21 -3.50 -8.80
C ILE A 183 1.00 -4.46 -8.92
N ALA A 184 -0.24 -3.93 -8.91
CA ALA A 184 -1.46 -4.73 -9.05
C ALA A 184 -1.49 -5.54 -10.35
N VAL A 185 -1.05 -4.96 -11.47
CA VAL A 185 -0.95 -5.67 -12.77
C VAL A 185 -0.03 -6.88 -12.63
N GLN A 186 1.12 -6.73 -11.99
CA GLN A 186 2.09 -7.81 -11.81
C GLN A 186 1.56 -8.91 -10.89
N TYR A 187 0.96 -8.56 -9.73
CA TYR A 187 0.33 -9.55 -8.86
C TYR A 187 -0.78 -10.30 -9.57
N ALA A 188 -1.67 -9.61 -10.30
CA ALA A 188 -2.74 -10.26 -11.04
C ALA A 188 -2.19 -11.27 -12.04
N ARG A 189 -1.13 -10.92 -12.79
CA ARG A 189 -0.45 -11.83 -13.71
C ARG A 189 0.20 -13.00 -12.99
N ALA A 190 0.92 -12.75 -11.91
CA ALA A 190 1.58 -13.79 -11.11
C ALA A 190 0.57 -14.76 -10.47
N MET A 191 -0.66 -14.29 -10.15
CA MET A 191 -1.78 -15.11 -9.68
C MET A 191 -2.53 -15.82 -10.82
N GLY A 192 -2.04 -15.72 -12.06
CA GLY A 192 -2.62 -16.39 -13.22
C GLY A 192 -3.85 -15.72 -13.83
N MET A 193 -4.19 -14.49 -13.46
CA MET A 193 -5.31 -13.73 -14.01
C MET A 193 -4.94 -13.10 -15.35
N ARG A 194 -5.93 -12.85 -16.19
CA ARG A 194 -5.82 -12.00 -17.37
C ARG A 194 -6.11 -10.56 -16.98
N VAL A 195 -5.32 -9.61 -17.47
CA VAL A 195 -5.37 -8.22 -16.99
C VAL A 195 -5.81 -7.26 -18.08
N ALA A 196 -6.85 -6.47 -17.77
CA ALA A 196 -7.16 -5.23 -18.45
C ALA A 196 -6.72 -4.05 -17.57
N ALA A 197 -6.14 -3.01 -18.17
CA ALA A 197 -5.68 -1.81 -17.48
C ALA A 197 -6.44 -0.58 -17.98
N VAL A 198 -6.89 0.25 -17.03
CA VAL A 198 -7.58 1.52 -17.29
C VAL A 198 -6.80 2.65 -16.63
N ASP A 199 -6.45 3.67 -17.39
CA ASP A 199 -5.84 4.92 -16.88
C ASP A 199 -6.20 6.08 -17.83
N VAL A 200 -5.90 7.30 -17.43
CA VAL A 200 -6.08 8.52 -18.27
C VAL A 200 -4.81 8.92 -19.01
N ALA A 201 -3.67 8.27 -18.74
CA ALA A 201 -2.36 8.60 -19.29
C ALA A 201 -1.77 7.43 -20.09
N ASP A 202 -1.48 7.66 -21.37
CA ASP A 202 -0.93 6.63 -22.27
C ASP A 202 0.42 6.07 -21.80
N GLY A 203 1.27 6.91 -21.21
CA GLY A 203 2.56 6.44 -20.64
C GLY A 203 2.39 5.42 -19.50
N LYS A 204 1.34 5.57 -18.68
CA LYS A 204 1.00 4.60 -17.63
C LYS A 204 0.40 3.31 -18.22
N LEU A 205 -0.41 3.43 -19.26
CA LEU A 205 -0.94 2.26 -19.97
C LEU A 205 0.17 1.48 -20.67
N ALA A 206 1.16 2.17 -21.26
CA ALA A 206 2.35 1.52 -21.83
C ALA A 206 3.15 0.75 -20.75
N LEU A 207 3.26 1.31 -19.55
CA LEU A 207 3.86 0.64 -18.40
C LEU A 207 3.05 -0.61 -17.99
N ALA A 208 1.71 -0.52 -17.92
CA ALA A 208 0.86 -1.69 -17.64
C ALA A 208 1.05 -2.79 -18.69
N LYS A 209 1.18 -2.42 -19.97
CA LYS A 209 1.47 -3.37 -21.06
C LYS A 209 2.79 -4.10 -20.86
N SER A 210 3.84 -3.39 -20.46
CA SER A 210 5.16 -4.01 -20.20
C SER A 210 5.13 -5.01 -19.05
N TYR A 211 4.19 -4.87 -18.11
CA TYR A 211 3.93 -5.81 -17.02
C TYR A 211 2.87 -6.89 -17.37
N GLY A 212 2.43 -6.95 -18.62
CA GLY A 212 1.57 -8.02 -19.12
C GLY A 212 0.09 -7.75 -19.11
N ALA A 213 -0.37 -6.49 -19.00
CA ALA A 213 -1.76 -6.16 -19.29
C ALA A 213 -2.07 -6.41 -20.77
N GLU A 214 -3.15 -7.15 -21.03
CA GLU A 214 -3.53 -7.60 -22.37
C GLU A 214 -4.45 -6.59 -23.09
N ILE A 215 -5.27 -5.87 -22.32
CA ILE A 215 -6.19 -4.83 -22.82
C ILE A 215 -5.86 -3.52 -22.11
N LEU A 216 -5.79 -2.45 -22.88
CA LEU A 216 -5.49 -1.10 -22.39
C LEU A 216 -6.62 -0.17 -22.79
N VAL A 217 -7.18 0.57 -21.84
CA VAL A 217 -8.24 1.54 -22.11
C VAL A 217 -7.84 2.90 -21.54
N ASN A 218 -7.68 3.89 -22.42
CA ASN A 218 -7.52 5.26 -22.00
C ASN A 218 -8.90 5.89 -21.77
N ALA A 219 -9.23 6.17 -20.50
CA ALA A 219 -10.52 6.68 -20.07
C ALA A 219 -10.79 8.15 -20.51
N MET A 220 -9.80 8.84 -21.10
CA MET A 220 -9.99 10.15 -21.75
C MET A 220 -10.56 10.01 -23.17
N HIS A 221 -10.36 8.86 -23.81
CA HIS A 221 -10.70 8.67 -25.22
C HIS A 221 -11.83 7.64 -25.42
N ALA A 222 -12.06 6.76 -24.45
CA ALA A 222 -13.10 5.72 -24.54
C ALA A 222 -13.76 5.49 -23.17
N ASP A 223 -15.05 5.18 -23.17
CA ASP A 223 -15.73 4.70 -21.95
C ASP A 223 -15.23 3.28 -21.60
N PRO A 224 -14.61 3.08 -20.41
CA PRO A 224 -14.02 1.80 -20.05
C PRO A 224 -15.06 0.66 -19.98
N GLY A 225 -16.28 0.95 -19.53
CA GLY A 225 -17.34 -0.05 -19.46
C GLY A 225 -17.73 -0.58 -20.83
N THR A 226 -17.98 0.31 -21.77
CA THR A 226 -18.31 -0.02 -23.17
C THR A 226 -17.16 -0.78 -23.83
N ALA A 227 -15.93 -0.29 -23.69
CA ALA A 227 -14.74 -0.92 -24.29
C ALA A 227 -14.53 -2.35 -23.81
N LEU A 228 -14.60 -2.58 -22.48
CA LEU A 228 -14.35 -3.90 -21.92
C LEU A 228 -15.54 -4.87 -22.14
N LYS A 229 -16.77 -4.38 -22.12
CA LYS A 229 -17.92 -5.21 -22.48
C LYS A 229 -17.87 -5.68 -23.94
N SER A 230 -17.47 -4.78 -24.86
CA SER A 230 -17.30 -5.14 -26.27
C SER A 230 -16.16 -6.14 -26.48
N ALA A 231 -15.02 -5.93 -25.80
CA ALA A 231 -13.83 -6.75 -26.04
C ALA A 231 -13.88 -8.13 -25.38
N ILE A 232 -14.46 -8.24 -24.16
CA ILE A 232 -14.38 -9.47 -23.33
C ILE A 232 -15.69 -9.81 -22.61
N GLY A 233 -16.80 -9.14 -22.91
CA GLY A 233 -18.07 -9.31 -22.18
C GLY A 233 -18.07 -8.73 -20.76
N GLY A 234 -17.07 -7.91 -20.42
CA GLY A 234 -16.82 -7.38 -19.08
C GLY A 234 -15.90 -8.27 -18.23
N SER A 235 -15.27 -7.66 -17.21
CA SER A 235 -14.32 -8.35 -16.33
C SER A 235 -15.02 -9.11 -15.20
N HIS A 236 -14.43 -10.22 -14.76
CA HIS A 236 -14.93 -11.00 -13.61
C HIS A 236 -14.71 -10.23 -12.31
N GLY A 237 -13.65 -9.41 -12.26
CA GLY A 237 -13.41 -8.51 -11.16
C GLY A 237 -12.69 -7.24 -11.58
N ALA A 238 -12.66 -6.26 -10.66
CA ALA A 238 -11.89 -5.04 -10.81
C ALA A 238 -11.24 -4.63 -9.49
N VAL A 239 -10.09 -3.99 -9.57
CA VAL A 239 -9.43 -3.35 -8.43
C VAL A 239 -9.23 -1.87 -8.76
N VAL A 240 -9.71 -0.98 -7.87
CA VAL A 240 -9.56 0.47 -8.03
C VAL A 240 -8.42 0.95 -7.14
N THR A 241 -7.35 1.41 -7.76
CA THR A 241 -6.17 2.02 -7.12
C THR A 241 -6.11 3.54 -7.32
N ALA A 242 -6.94 4.06 -8.23
CA ALA A 242 -7.12 5.49 -8.42
C ALA A 242 -7.89 6.12 -7.25
N VAL A 243 -7.75 7.42 -7.08
CA VAL A 243 -8.38 8.19 -5.98
C VAL A 243 -9.47 9.15 -6.46
N SER A 244 -9.84 9.13 -7.74
CA SER A 244 -10.91 10.00 -8.28
C SER A 244 -12.27 9.32 -8.19
N ALA A 245 -13.31 10.02 -7.77
CA ALA A 245 -14.70 9.53 -7.71
C ALA A 245 -15.14 8.88 -9.03
N LYS A 246 -14.78 9.49 -10.19
CA LYS A 246 -15.09 8.94 -11.52
C LYS A 246 -14.51 7.53 -11.74
N ALA A 247 -13.31 7.25 -11.24
CA ALA A 247 -12.72 5.91 -11.36
C ALA A 247 -13.51 4.85 -10.57
N PHE A 248 -14.02 5.21 -9.40
CA PHE A 248 -14.88 4.34 -8.60
C PHE A 248 -16.23 4.12 -9.29
N GLU A 249 -16.88 5.16 -9.83
CA GLU A 249 -18.12 5.03 -10.61
C GLU A 249 -17.95 4.12 -11.83
N GLN A 250 -16.87 4.33 -12.60
CA GLN A 250 -16.56 3.53 -13.79
C GLN A 250 -16.26 2.06 -13.46
N SER A 251 -15.83 1.78 -12.22
CA SER A 251 -15.41 0.43 -11.80
C SER A 251 -16.54 -0.61 -11.84
N LEU A 252 -17.78 -0.17 -11.68
CA LEU A 252 -18.95 -1.06 -11.81
C LEU A 252 -19.29 -1.33 -13.28
N ALA A 253 -19.13 -0.33 -14.15
CA ALA A 253 -19.45 -0.44 -15.56
C ALA A 253 -18.54 -1.44 -16.31
N VAL A 254 -17.31 -1.66 -15.84
CA VAL A 254 -16.37 -2.62 -16.46
C VAL A 254 -16.67 -4.07 -16.12
N LEU A 255 -17.55 -4.33 -15.15
CA LEU A 255 -17.86 -5.69 -14.70
C LEU A 255 -18.87 -6.37 -15.61
N ARG A 256 -18.74 -7.67 -15.74
CA ARG A 256 -19.78 -8.57 -16.22
C ARG A 256 -20.78 -8.86 -15.10
N ASN A 257 -21.94 -9.45 -15.45
CA ASN A 257 -22.87 -9.94 -14.43
C ASN A 257 -22.18 -10.96 -13.51
N GLY A 258 -22.46 -10.88 -12.20
CA GLY A 258 -21.81 -11.65 -11.16
C GLY A 258 -20.39 -11.19 -10.84
N GLY A 259 -19.95 -10.05 -11.40
CA GLY A 259 -18.62 -9.51 -11.16
C GLY A 259 -18.46 -8.84 -9.80
N SER A 260 -17.21 -8.72 -9.32
CA SER A 260 -16.87 -8.13 -8.02
C SER A 260 -15.80 -7.05 -8.17
N VAL A 261 -16.03 -5.88 -7.60
CA VAL A 261 -14.99 -4.84 -7.49
C VAL A 261 -14.46 -4.74 -6.07
N CYS A 262 -13.14 -4.56 -5.95
CA CYS A 262 -12.48 -4.23 -4.70
C CYS A 262 -11.87 -2.81 -4.78
N TRP A 263 -12.29 -1.94 -3.88
CA TRP A 263 -11.77 -0.58 -3.75
C TRP A 263 -10.66 -0.57 -2.72
N ILE A 264 -9.49 -0.07 -3.14
CA ILE A 264 -8.28 0.03 -2.32
C ILE A 264 -7.64 1.42 -2.38
N GLY A 265 -7.96 2.20 -3.43
CA GLY A 265 -7.62 3.63 -3.48
C GLY A 265 -8.41 4.37 -2.41
N LEU A 266 -7.77 5.32 -1.74
CA LEU A 266 -8.41 6.14 -0.71
C LEU A 266 -8.30 7.61 -1.10
N PRO A 267 -9.43 8.28 -1.45
CA PRO A 267 -9.44 9.70 -1.75
C PRO A 267 -9.02 10.53 -0.52
N GLY A 268 -8.37 11.66 -0.75
CA GLY A 268 -8.16 12.68 0.27
C GLY A 268 -9.20 13.80 0.18
N GLY A 269 -9.50 14.44 1.32
CA GLY A 269 -10.39 15.60 1.38
C GLY A 269 -11.87 15.28 1.15
N LYS A 270 -12.61 16.23 0.53
CA LYS A 270 -14.08 16.20 0.46
C LYS A 270 -14.67 15.38 -0.71
N GLN A 271 -13.86 14.80 -1.59
CA GLN A 271 -14.34 14.04 -2.76
C GLN A 271 -14.45 12.54 -2.46
N ASP A 272 -15.22 12.17 -1.48
CA ASP A 272 -15.37 10.81 -0.96
C ASP A 272 -16.75 10.20 -1.25
N GLU A 273 -17.50 10.81 -2.17
CA GLU A 273 -18.82 10.36 -2.53
C GLU A 273 -18.93 10.03 -4.01
N ILE A 274 -19.66 8.98 -4.33
CA ILE A 274 -19.97 8.56 -5.72
C ILE A 274 -21.47 8.31 -5.91
N ARG A 275 -21.91 8.35 -7.18
CA ARG A 275 -23.27 7.95 -7.57
C ARG A 275 -23.26 6.53 -8.13
N MET A 276 -24.20 5.71 -7.68
CA MET A 276 -24.39 4.35 -8.16
C MET A 276 -25.83 4.08 -8.57
N THR A 277 -26.02 3.34 -9.68
CA THR A 277 -27.34 2.93 -10.15
C THR A 277 -27.75 1.62 -9.46
N ILE A 278 -28.76 1.66 -8.62
CA ILE A 278 -29.22 0.50 -7.85
C ILE A 278 -29.57 -0.69 -8.76
N SER A 279 -30.33 -0.44 -9.83
CA SER A 279 -30.75 -1.50 -10.76
C SER A 279 -29.58 -2.19 -11.44
N SER A 280 -28.48 -1.49 -11.70
CA SER A 280 -27.27 -2.12 -12.28
C SER A 280 -26.61 -3.10 -11.31
N ILE A 281 -26.61 -2.78 -10.01
CA ILE A 281 -26.06 -3.66 -8.98
C ILE A 281 -26.96 -4.87 -8.78
N VAL A 282 -28.28 -4.65 -8.64
CA VAL A 282 -29.25 -5.72 -8.38
C VAL A 282 -29.37 -6.68 -9.57
N ASN A 283 -29.63 -6.14 -10.78
CA ASN A 283 -29.83 -6.98 -11.98
C ASN A 283 -28.51 -7.64 -12.45
N GLY A 284 -27.38 -7.03 -12.17
CA GLY A 284 -26.06 -7.58 -12.48
C GLY A 284 -25.53 -8.52 -11.40
N GLU A 285 -26.18 -8.65 -10.23
CA GLU A 285 -25.65 -9.35 -9.04
C GLU A 285 -24.21 -8.97 -8.74
N LEU A 286 -23.93 -7.63 -8.80
CA LEU A 286 -22.57 -7.11 -8.61
C LEU A 286 -22.21 -7.03 -7.14
N SER A 287 -20.95 -7.29 -6.81
CA SER A 287 -20.40 -7.12 -5.47
C SER A 287 -19.44 -5.94 -5.41
N VAL A 288 -19.61 -5.08 -4.39
CA VAL A 288 -18.67 -4.00 -4.04
C VAL A 288 -18.02 -4.31 -2.70
N ARG A 289 -16.70 -4.28 -2.64
CA ARG A 289 -15.92 -4.58 -1.45
C ARG A 289 -14.85 -3.53 -1.22
N GLY A 290 -14.61 -3.15 0.03
CA GLY A 290 -13.44 -2.42 0.45
C GLY A 290 -12.31 -3.36 0.87
N SER A 291 -11.05 -2.92 0.75
CA SER A 291 -9.90 -3.59 1.36
C SER A 291 -8.92 -2.55 1.89
N ASN A 292 -8.61 -2.65 3.17
CA ASN A 292 -7.65 -1.77 3.85
C ASN A 292 -6.37 -2.54 4.09
N VAL A 293 -5.26 -2.11 3.47
CA VAL A 293 -3.94 -2.75 3.51
C VAL A 293 -4.00 -4.29 3.43
N GLY A 294 -3.23 -5.02 4.20
CA GLY A 294 -3.28 -6.48 4.29
C GLY A 294 -3.02 -6.98 5.70
N THR A 295 -3.44 -8.22 5.96
CA THR A 295 -3.13 -8.94 7.19
C THR A 295 -1.67 -9.37 7.21
N ARG A 296 -1.18 -9.86 8.36
CA ARG A 296 0.17 -10.46 8.47
C ARG A 296 0.41 -11.57 7.47
N LEU A 297 -0.62 -12.40 7.23
CA LEU A 297 -0.54 -13.46 6.22
C LEU A 297 -0.44 -12.87 4.81
N ASP A 298 -1.29 -11.91 4.46
CA ASP A 298 -1.22 -11.23 3.15
C ASP A 298 0.13 -10.55 2.94
N LEU A 299 0.73 -9.99 4.00
CA LEU A 299 2.05 -9.38 3.96
C LEU A 299 3.13 -10.40 3.58
N GLN A 300 3.18 -11.54 4.27
CA GLN A 300 4.18 -12.57 3.99
C GLN A 300 4.01 -13.15 2.59
N GLU A 301 2.77 -13.45 2.18
CA GLU A 301 2.48 -13.92 0.83
C GLU A 301 2.91 -12.90 -0.23
N ALA A 302 2.63 -11.60 -0.02
CA ALA A 302 3.04 -10.54 -0.95
C ALA A 302 4.57 -10.42 -1.05
N VAL A 303 5.27 -10.47 0.08
CA VAL A 303 6.75 -10.48 0.12
C VAL A 303 7.31 -11.70 -0.61
N ASP A 304 6.71 -12.89 -0.45
CA ASP A 304 7.17 -14.12 -1.11
C ASP A 304 7.06 -14.04 -2.64
N PHE A 305 6.00 -13.41 -3.18
CA PHE A 305 5.90 -13.15 -4.62
C PHE A 305 7.02 -12.22 -5.12
N ALA A 306 7.28 -11.14 -4.39
CA ALA A 306 8.34 -10.21 -4.76
C ALA A 306 9.73 -10.83 -4.63
N ALA A 307 9.99 -11.59 -3.57
CA ALA A 307 11.25 -12.30 -3.36
C ALA A 307 11.57 -13.33 -4.46
N LYS A 308 10.52 -13.90 -5.09
CA LYS A 308 10.66 -14.78 -6.27
C LYS A 308 10.85 -14.02 -7.58
N GLY A 309 10.93 -12.69 -7.56
CA GLY A 309 11.07 -11.85 -8.75
C GLY A 309 9.81 -11.75 -9.62
N LEU A 310 8.64 -12.18 -9.10
CA LEU A 310 7.38 -12.15 -9.83
C LEU A 310 6.71 -10.78 -9.81
N VAL A 311 7.08 -9.94 -8.83
CA VAL A 311 6.59 -8.57 -8.66
C VAL A 311 7.74 -7.68 -8.25
N ALA A 312 7.91 -6.56 -8.93
CA ALA A 312 8.93 -5.56 -8.65
C ALA A 312 8.33 -4.15 -8.63
N SER A 313 8.77 -3.33 -7.69
CA SER A 313 8.40 -1.93 -7.67
C SER A 313 9.35 -1.12 -8.56
N ARG A 314 8.78 -0.24 -9.40
CA ARG A 314 9.60 0.77 -10.06
C ARG A 314 9.90 1.87 -9.03
N ILE A 315 11.16 2.04 -8.65
CA ILE A 315 11.56 2.94 -7.57
C ILE A 315 12.50 4.07 -8.04
N GLU A 316 12.48 5.15 -7.28
CA GLU A 316 13.45 6.24 -7.25
C GLU A 316 14.00 6.34 -5.84
N LYS A 317 15.32 6.25 -5.63
CA LYS A 317 15.96 6.35 -4.31
C LYS A 317 16.27 7.82 -4.00
N GLN A 318 15.95 8.27 -2.79
CA GLN A 318 16.17 9.65 -2.33
C GLN A 318 16.65 9.66 -0.88
N PRO A 319 17.46 10.64 -0.44
CA PRO A 319 17.82 10.80 0.97
C PRO A 319 16.63 11.33 1.80
N LEU A 320 16.68 11.13 3.13
CA LEU A 320 15.63 11.55 4.06
C LEU A 320 15.33 13.04 3.99
N GLU A 321 16.36 13.86 3.77
CA GLU A 321 16.29 15.31 3.71
C GLU A 321 15.38 15.82 2.58
N GLU A 322 15.20 15.04 1.52
CA GLU A 322 14.36 15.39 0.36
C GLU A 322 12.86 15.13 0.58
N ILE A 323 12.45 14.66 1.75
CA ILE A 323 11.06 14.22 2.01
C ILE A 323 10.02 15.31 1.68
N ASN A 324 10.28 16.56 2.02
CA ASN A 324 9.36 17.66 1.72
C ASN A 324 9.28 17.98 0.23
N ALA A 325 10.39 17.87 -0.51
CA ALA A 325 10.41 18.02 -1.96
C ALA A 325 9.68 16.85 -2.64
N ILE A 326 9.81 15.63 -2.10
CA ILE A 326 9.06 14.45 -2.56
C ILE A 326 7.56 14.68 -2.38
N PHE A 327 7.09 15.13 -1.23
CA PHE A 327 5.68 15.44 -0.99
C PHE A 327 5.15 16.53 -1.94
N ALA A 328 5.95 17.57 -2.21
CA ALA A 328 5.58 18.60 -3.20
C ALA A 328 5.41 18.03 -4.63
N ARG A 329 6.28 17.08 -5.03
CA ARG A 329 6.18 16.37 -6.32
C ARG A 329 4.97 15.44 -6.36
N MET A 330 4.66 14.76 -5.24
CA MET A 330 3.48 13.88 -5.11
C MET A 330 2.18 14.67 -5.31
N LYS A 331 2.04 15.83 -4.64
CA LYS A 331 0.88 16.74 -4.80
C LYS A 331 0.67 17.17 -6.24
N LYS A 332 1.75 17.30 -7.03
CA LYS A 332 1.71 17.66 -8.46
C LYS A 332 1.55 16.45 -9.40
N GLY A 333 1.46 15.23 -8.88
CA GLY A 333 1.38 14.02 -9.70
C GLY A 333 2.65 13.74 -10.54
N GLN A 334 3.82 14.22 -10.12
CA GLN A 334 5.07 14.18 -10.88
C GLN A 334 5.92 12.93 -10.58
N ILE A 335 5.39 11.98 -9.82
CA ILE A 335 6.09 10.73 -9.48
C ILE A 335 5.54 9.59 -10.33
N THR A 336 6.44 8.86 -11.00
CA THR A 336 6.13 7.63 -11.72
C THR A 336 6.71 6.45 -10.98
N GLY A 337 5.86 5.52 -10.53
CA GLY A 337 6.27 4.42 -9.65
C GLY A 337 6.25 4.83 -8.18
N ARG A 338 7.33 4.55 -7.46
CA ARG A 338 7.47 4.76 -6.00
C ARG A 338 8.76 5.51 -5.69
N VAL A 339 8.77 6.28 -4.62
CA VAL A 339 10.00 6.85 -4.05
C VAL A 339 10.34 6.09 -2.79
N VAL A 340 11.62 5.82 -2.57
CA VAL A 340 12.12 5.13 -1.38
C VAL A 340 13.25 5.94 -0.76
N LEU A 341 13.13 6.23 0.52
CA LEU A 341 14.16 6.91 1.31
C LEU A 341 15.29 5.94 1.65
N VAL A 342 16.51 6.43 1.48
CA VAL A 342 17.74 5.76 1.90
C VAL A 342 18.12 6.29 3.28
N LEU A 343 18.22 5.42 4.29
CA LEU A 343 18.40 5.80 5.70
C LEU A 343 19.68 5.23 6.34
N ALA A 344 20.31 4.26 5.70
CA ALA A 344 21.58 3.65 6.14
C ALA A 344 22.76 4.07 5.27
#